data_f77ad3183cbab4d481e52888d79aa248
#
_entry.id   f77ad3183cbab4d481e52888d79aa248
#
_cell.length_a   1.000
_cell.length_b   1.000
_cell.length_c   1.000
_cell.angle_alpha   90.00
_cell.angle_beta   90.00
_cell.angle_gamma   90.00
#
_symmetry.space_group_name_H-M   'P 1'
#
loop_
_entity.id
_entity.type
_entity.pdbx_description
1 polymer ?
#
loop_
_entity_poly.entity_id
_entity_poly.type
_entity_poly.pdbx_seq_one_letter_code
_entity_poly.pdbx_strand_id
1 'polypeptide(L)'
;MGRLKQACGSAAVMIASLCALFALAPASAAKLTTLYSFCAQTSCADGSVPRGDLFLDEAGDLYGLATGGGANGRGVAFRLSSAGGKWKYQRLYSFCAKTDCRDGGGPEGKIVFDTAGNLYGITFNPGTVFALTPNANRSKWRIETLHRFCLKAGCSDGAMPTGGLTYPGAETGALYDGASPLYGETSGGGSAQQGTIFSLTPEIGTGRWVHRKIHDFCTETENCDLTDGSQPTGGLLIDAIGNLFGASAGGGPDFSGTIFEFSPRQAGKWKEQIPYTFCAPGCDAGQSPTGIIRDDAGNAYGMTSSFGPNGKGGTLFELANDGSFSLLHAFCSAGDCSDGHQPGAAPIRDAAGNLYGTTIIGGGHDLDEGHLGGGVVFERAANGDFTVLHAFCAEANCADGAAPWAGLTMDASGHLFGTTSAGGKNGGGTIFEVTP
;
A
#
# COMPACT_ATOMS: atom_id res chain seq x y z
N MET A 1 -4.77 96.15 -20.74
CA MET A 1 -5.77 95.33 -20.08
C MET A 1 -5.95 94.02 -20.90
N GLY A 2 -5.18 93.01 -20.72
CA GLY A 2 -5.21 91.81 -21.51
C GLY A 2 -5.25 90.58 -20.56
N ARG A 3 -6.29 89.82 -20.65
CA ARG A 3 -6.43 88.57 -19.88
C ARG A 3 -5.78 87.39 -20.59
N LEU A 4 -4.77 86.82 -19.95
CA LEU A 4 -4.25 85.48 -20.31
C LEU A 4 -5.28 84.42 -19.93
N LYS A 5 -5.65 83.60 -20.90
CA LYS A 5 -6.33 82.32 -20.64
C LYS A 5 -5.32 81.16 -20.62
N GLN A 6 -5.13 80.56 -19.49
CA GLN A 6 -4.45 79.28 -19.36
C GLN A 6 -5.36 78.13 -19.81
N ALA A 7 -4.87 77.35 -20.76
CA ALA A 7 -5.50 76.07 -21.15
C ALA A 7 -4.82 74.94 -20.40
N CYS A 8 -5.56 74.27 -19.50
CA CYS A 8 -5.18 72.99 -18.89
C CYS A 8 -5.49 71.88 -19.87
N GLY A 9 -4.47 71.22 -20.40
CA GLY A 9 -4.63 69.94 -21.12
C GLY A 9 -4.62 68.81 -20.21
N SER A 10 -5.74 68.08 -20.14
CA SER A 10 -5.87 66.80 -19.42
C SER A 10 -5.32 65.66 -20.29
N ALA A 11 -4.21 65.05 -19.89
CA ALA A 11 -3.68 63.85 -20.48
C ALA A 11 -4.43 62.66 -19.82
N ALA A 12 -5.29 61.99 -20.58
CA ALA A 12 -5.91 60.73 -20.18
C ALA A 12 -4.91 59.57 -20.37
N VAL A 13 -4.42 59.00 -19.27
CA VAL A 13 -3.65 57.78 -19.28
C VAL A 13 -4.63 56.62 -19.40
N MET A 14 -4.70 55.98 -20.57
CA MET A 14 -5.37 54.69 -20.74
C MET A 14 -4.50 53.59 -20.17
N ILE A 15 -4.89 53.04 -19.01
CA ILE A 15 -4.36 51.78 -18.47
C ILE A 15 -5.07 50.65 -19.22
N ALA A 16 -4.38 50.06 -20.19
CA ALA A 16 -4.84 48.85 -20.82
C ALA A 16 -4.59 47.65 -19.81
N SER A 17 -5.63 47.22 -19.12
CA SER A 17 -5.61 45.98 -18.36
C SER A 17 -5.49 44.80 -19.33
N LEU A 18 -4.30 44.23 -19.41
CA LEU A 18 -4.08 42.98 -20.10
C LEU A 18 -4.64 41.83 -19.19
N CYS A 19 -5.91 41.47 -19.38
CA CYS A 19 -6.44 40.23 -18.85
C CYS A 19 -5.74 39.07 -19.59
N ALA A 20 -4.69 38.50 -19.01
CA ALA A 20 -4.17 37.23 -19.44
C ALA A 20 -5.24 36.18 -19.14
N LEU A 21 -6.01 35.78 -20.16
CA LEU A 21 -6.80 34.55 -20.13
C LEU A 21 -5.80 33.39 -20.07
N PHE A 22 -5.54 32.89 -18.87
CA PHE A 22 -5.00 31.55 -18.73
C PHE A 22 -6.11 30.62 -19.26
N ALA A 23 -5.96 30.17 -20.50
CA ALA A 23 -6.71 29.03 -21.00
C ALA A 23 -6.28 27.85 -20.12
N LEU A 24 -7.12 27.42 -19.18
CA LEU A 24 -6.99 26.09 -18.58
C LEU A 24 -7.01 25.11 -19.75
N ALA A 25 -5.88 24.47 -20.00
CA ALA A 25 -5.87 23.31 -20.88
C ALA A 25 -6.93 22.34 -20.35
N PRO A 26 -7.76 21.72 -21.21
CA PRO A 26 -8.68 20.70 -20.74
C PRO A 26 -7.86 19.64 -20.01
N ALA A 27 -8.26 19.27 -18.79
CA ALA A 27 -7.66 18.15 -18.07
C ALA A 27 -7.68 16.95 -19.03
N SER A 28 -6.50 16.42 -19.35
CA SER A 28 -6.41 15.19 -20.14
C SER A 28 -7.12 14.11 -19.33
N ALA A 29 -8.00 13.34 -19.96
CA ALA A 29 -8.56 12.17 -19.29
C ALA A 29 -7.43 11.25 -18.87
N ALA A 30 -7.47 10.77 -17.63
CA ALA A 30 -6.47 9.86 -17.11
C ALA A 30 -6.33 8.63 -18.04
N LYS A 31 -5.09 8.21 -18.27
CA LYS A 31 -4.79 7.14 -19.21
C LYS A 31 -4.16 5.96 -18.49
N LEU A 32 -4.78 4.78 -18.63
CA LEU A 32 -4.18 3.52 -18.20
C LEU A 32 -3.29 2.95 -19.32
N THR A 33 -2.16 2.40 -18.94
CA THR A 33 -1.24 1.61 -19.78
C THR A 33 -0.91 0.29 -19.06
N THR A 34 -1.24 -0.85 -19.66
CA THR A 34 -0.79 -2.15 -19.16
C THR A 34 0.68 -2.36 -19.52
N LEU A 35 1.56 -2.40 -18.52
CA LEU A 35 3.00 -2.56 -18.70
C LEU A 35 3.39 -4.04 -18.87
N TYR A 36 2.71 -4.94 -18.14
CA TYR A 36 2.91 -6.38 -18.21
C TYR A 36 1.63 -7.14 -17.84
N SER A 37 1.39 -8.29 -18.50
CA SER A 37 0.33 -9.25 -18.14
C SER A 37 0.96 -10.56 -17.71
N PHE A 38 0.72 -10.97 -16.47
CA PHE A 38 1.24 -12.22 -15.93
C PHE A 38 0.65 -13.47 -16.60
N CYS A 39 1.21 -14.64 -16.32
CA CYS A 39 0.92 -15.90 -17.02
C CYS A 39 1.25 -15.85 -18.52
N ALA A 40 2.17 -15.00 -18.94
CA ALA A 40 2.66 -14.97 -20.32
C ALA A 40 3.54 -16.17 -20.67
N GLN A 41 4.06 -16.88 -19.65
CA GLN A 41 4.85 -18.09 -19.82
C GLN A 41 4.05 -19.33 -19.44
N THR A 42 4.42 -20.48 -20.01
CA THR A 42 3.76 -21.77 -19.74
C THR A 42 3.66 -22.02 -18.22
N SER A 43 2.49 -22.46 -17.76
CA SER A 43 2.19 -22.72 -16.35
C SER A 43 2.43 -21.52 -15.43
N CYS A 44 2.27 -20.30 -15.95
CA CYS A 44 2.52 -19.05 -15.24
C CYS A 44 3.93 -19.01 -14.59
N ALA A 45 4.95 -19.52 -15.28
CA ALA A 45 6.31 -19.54 -14.76
C ALA A 45 6.88 -18.14 -14.48
N ASP A 46 6.29 -17.11 -15.04
CA ASP A 46 6.54 -15.68 -14.79
C ASP A 46 5.77 -15.11 -13.59
N GLY A 47 4.94 -15.92 -12.91
CA GLY A 47 4.13 -15.49 -11.78
C GLY A 47 2.66 -15.29 -12.12
N SER A 48 1.85 -15.13 -11.09
CA SER A 48 0.43 -14.80 -11.15
C SER A 48 -0.04 -14.16 -9.84
N VAL A 49 -1.18 -13.50 -9.87
CA VAL A 49 -1.81 -12.93 -8.68
C VAL A 49 -0.85 -11.98 -7.93
N PRO A 50 -0.35 -10.91 -8.56
CA PRO A 50 0.44 -9.92 -7.83
C PRO A 50 -0.44 -9.21 -6.78
N ARG A 51 0.07 -9.14 -5.52
CA ARG A 51 -0.61 -8.53 -4.37
C ARG A 51 0.30 -7.64 -3.53
N GLY A 52 1.58 -7.52 -3.89
CA GLY A 52 2.51 -6.62 -3.23
C GLY A 52 2.54 -5.24 -3.90
N ASP A 53 2.80 -4.22 -3.10
CA ASP A 53 3.09 -2.88 -3.61
C ASP A 53 4.34 -2.91 -4.47
N LEU A 54 4.36 -2.07 -5.49
CA LEU A 54 5.54 -1.93 -6.33
C LEU A 54 6.57 -1.01 -5.65
N PHE A 55 7.84 -1.36 -5.77
CA PHE A 55 8.94 -0.46 -5.45
C PHE A 55 9.52 0.09 -6.75
N LEU A 56 9.62 1.41 -6.85
CA LEU A 56 10.21 2.13 -7.97
C LEU A 56 11.62 2.60 -7.58
N ASP A 57 12.64 2.16 -8.31
CA ASP A 57 14.00 2.63 -8.07
C ASP A 57 14.33 3.93 -8.84
N GLU A 58 15.47 4.55 -8.53
CA GLU A 58 15.92 5.80 -9.18
C GLU A 58 16.15 5.65 -10.70
N ALA A 59 16.32 4.43 -11.20
CA ALA A 59 16.45 4.15 -12.62
C ALA A 59 15.10 4.01 -13.34
N GLY A 60 13.99 4.07 -12.60
CA GLY A 60 12.63 3.88 -13.11
C GLY A 60 12.26 2.41 -13.29
N ASP A 61 12.98 1.48 -12.65
CA ASP A 61 12.63 0.06 -12.66
C ASP A 61 11.63 -0.24 -11.54
N LEU A 62 10.64 -1.05 -11.86
CA LEU A 62 9.61 -1.51 -10.93
C LEU A 62 9.98 -2.90 -10.41
N TYR A 63 9.92 -3.07 -9.10
CA TYR A 63 10.10 -4.36 -8.44
C TYR A 63 8.84 -4.73 -7.67
N GLY A 64 8.52 -6.01 -7.61
CA GLY A 64 7.33 -6.47 -6.92
C GLY A 64 7.30 -7.96 -6.64
N LEU A 65 6.19 -8.37 -6.05
CA LEU A 65 5.92 -9.74 -5.64
C LEU A 65 4.61 -10.23 -6.27
N ALA A 66 4.60 -11.47 -6.72
CA ALA A 66 3.37 -12.15 -7.15
C ALA A 66 3.20 -13.43 -6.31
N THR A 67 2.04 -13.61 -5.69
CA THR A 67 1.79 -14.67 -4.70
C THR A 67 1.69 -16.06 -5.31
N GLY A 68 1.34 -16.14 -6.59
CA GLY A 68 1.16 -17.38 -7.33
C GLY A 68 2.14 -17.53 -8.50
N GLY A 69 2.03 -18.66 -9.19
CA GLY A 69 2.91 -18.98 -10.32
C GLY A 69 4.36 -19.21 -9.93
N GLY A 70 5.27 -18.99 -10.88
CA GLY A 70 6.68 -19.33 -10.71
C GLY A 70 6.96 -20.82 -10.95
N ALA A 71 8.24 -21.21 -10.89
CA ALA A 71 8.65 -22.59 -11.16
C ALA A 71 8.02 -23.63 -10.24
N ASN A 72 7.61 -23.24 -9.02
CA ASN A 72 7.06 -24.13 -8.01
C ASN A 72 5.60 -23.81 -7.65
N GLY A 73 4.94 -22.91 -8.38
CA GLY A 73 3.54 -22.51 -8.15
C GLY A 73 3.30 -21.72 -6.83
N ARG A 74 4.38 -21.21 -6.20
CA ARG A 74 4.33 -20.56 -4.88
C ARG A 74 4.80 -19.11 -4.90
N GLY A 75 4.77 -18.50 -6.07
CA GLY A 75 5.04 -17.09 -6.26
C GLY A 75 6.45 -16.76 -6.70
N VAL A 76 6.62 -15.49 -7.05
CA VAL A 76 7.87 -14.95 -7.58
C VAL A 76 8.15 -13.55 -7.02
N ALA A 77 9.44 -13.20 -6.95
CA ALA A 77 9.91 -11.82 -6.97
C ALA A 77 10.30 -11.47 -8.40
N PHE A 78 9.95 -10.26 -8.85
CA PHE A 78 10.17 -9.83 -10.22
C PHE A 78 10.72 -8.40 -10.30
N ARG A 79 11.27 -8.07 -11.46
CA ARG A 79 11.65 -6.71 -11.89
C ARG A 79 11.05 -6.45 -13.26
N LEU A 80 10.55 -5.25 -13.46
CA LEU A 80 10.15 -4.72 -14.76
C LEU A 80 11.01 -3.50 -15.05
N SER A 81 11.83 -3.55 -16.08
CA SER A 81 12.75 -2.46 -16.45
C SER A 81 12.35 -1.84 -17.77
N SER A 82 12.42 -0.51 -17.85
CA SER A 82 12.18 0.24 -19.09
C SER A 82 13.48 0.40 -19.87
N ALA A 83 13.46 -0.02 -21.14
CA ALA A 83 14.56 0.19 -22.06
C ALA A 83 14.04 0.61 -23.42
N GLY A 84 14.33 1.85 -23.84
CA GLY A 84 13.91 2.37 -25.15
C GLY A 84 12.40 2.38 -25.36
N GLY A 85 11.63 2.71 -24.31
CA GLY A 85 10.16 2.78 -24.34
C GLY A 85 9.46 1.41 -24.32
N LYS A 86 10.19 0.32 -24.07
CA LYS A 86 9.64 -1.02 -23.92
C LYS A 86 9.96 -1.56 -22.53
N TRP A 87 8.97 -2.16 -21.89
CA TRP A 87 9.13 -2.82 -20.61
C TRP A 87 9.64 -4.24 -20.80
N LYS A 88 10.64 -4.63 -20.00
CA LYS A 88 11.24 -5.95 -19.98
C LYS A 88 11.06 -6.60 -18.63
N TYR A 89 10.38 -7.72 -18.59
CA TYR A 89 10.17 -8.52 -17.38
C TYR A 89 11.39 -9.39 -17.10
N GLN A 90 11.76 -9.47 -15.79
CA GLN A 90 12.75 -10.38 -15.25
C GLN A 90 12.22 -11.01 -13.97
N ARG A 91 12.14 -12.35 -13.93
CA ARG A 91 11.93 -13.08 -12.70
C ARG A 91 13.24 -13.10 -11.90
N LEU A 92 13.22 -12.59 -10.68
CA LEU A 92 14.37 -12.54 -9.79
C LEU A 92 14.50 -13.85 -9.01
N TYR A 93 13.37 -14.35 -8.48
CA TYR A 93 13.31 -15.59 -7.72
C TYR A 93 11.96 -16.28 -7.85
N SER A 94 11.92 -17.64 -7.75
CA SER A 94 10.70 -18.42 -7.58
C SER A 94 10.72 -19.06 -6.20
N PHE A 95 9.71 -18.76 -5.40
CA PHE A 95 9.62 -19.25 -4.02
C PHE A 95 9.29 -20.75 -3.93
N CYS A 96 9.46 -21.33 -2.73
CA CYS A 96 9.35 -22.76 -2.48
C CYS A 96 10.32 -23.61 -3.33
N ALA A 97 11.51 -23.08 -3.57
CA ALA A 97 12.58 -23.78 -4.28
C ALA A 97 13.40 -24.70 -3.37
N LYS A 98 13.29 -24.52 -2.05
CA LYS A 98 13.97 -25.37 -1.05
C LYS A 98 13.01 -26.42 -0.50
N THR A 99 13.53 -27.54 -0.01
CA THR A 99 12.77 -28.62 0.63
C THR A 99 11.84 -28.05 1.69
N ASP A 100 10.58 -28.51 1.71
CA ASP A 100 9.53 -28.07 2.64
C ASP A 100 9.26 -26.56 2.57
N CYS A 101 9.49 -25.95 1.42
CA CYS A 101 9.34 -24.51 1.20
C CYS A 101 10.00 -23.65 2.30
N ARG A 102 11.21 -24.04 2.74
CA ARG A 102 11.94 -23.31 3.81
C ARG A 102 12.29 -21.88 3.43
N ASP A 103 12.24 -21.57 2.17
CA ASP A 103 12.42 -20.23 1.58
C ASP A 103 11.10 -19.45 1.45
N GLY A 104 10.00 -20.02 1.98
CA GLY A 104 8.70 -19.37 1.99
C GLY A 104 7.87 -19.63 0.73
N GLY A 105 6.62 -19.15 0.75
CA GLY A 105 5.69 -19.20 -0.37
C GLY A 105 4.59 -18.17 -0.23
N GLY A 106 3.99 -17.75 -1.36
CA GLY A 106 3.03 -16.66 -1.38
C GLY A 106 3.65 -15.34 -0.93
N PRO A 107 4.68 -14.81 -1.62
CA PRO A 107 5.26 -13.53 -1.27
C PRO A 107 4.26 -12.40 -1.51
N GLU A 108 4.18 -11.44 -0.58
CA GLU A 108 3.26 -10.30 -0.64
C GLU A 108 3.77 -9.10 0.16
N GLY A 109 3.02 -8.00 0.15
CA GLY A 109 3.32 -6.78 0.89
C GLY A 109 4.44 -5.94 0.26
N LYS A 110 4.86 -4.91 0.99
CA LYS A 110 5.93 -4.00 0.59
C LYS A 110 7.29 -4.69 0.61
N ILE A 111 8.10 -4.39 -0.39
CA ILE A 111 9.52 -4.75 -0.42
C ILE A 111 10.38 -3.57 -0.01
N VAL A 112 11.52 -3.87 0.57
CA VAL A 112 12.52 -2.89 1.03
C VAL A 112 13.83 -3.15 0.31
N PHE A 113 14.51 -2.10 -0.12
CA PHE A 113 15.87 -2.18 -0.65
C PHE A 113 16.86 -1.54 0.32
N ASP A 114 18.02 -2.18 0.47
CA ASP A 114 19.16 -1.55 1.15
C ASP A 114 20.09 -0.81 0.18
N THR A 115 21.04 -0.07 0.73
CA THR A 115 22.05 0.69 -0.03
C THR A 115 23.01 -0.20 -0.83
N ALA A 116 23.08 -1.50 -0.52
CA ALA A 116 23.86 -2.49 -1.28
C ALA A 116 23.04 -3.12 -2.43
N GLY A 117 21.77 -2.81 -2.52
CA GLY A 117 20.83 -3.32 -3.54
C GLY A 117 20.24 -4.68 -3.21
N ASN A 118 20.30 -5.14 -1.95
CA ASN A 118 19.56 -6.29 -1.50
C ASN A 118 18.09 -5.93 -1.33
N LEU A 119 17.21 -6.87 -1.68
CA LEU A 119 15.76 -6.77 -1.54
C LEU A 119 15.32 -7.60 -0.32
N TYR A 120 14.52 -6.99 0.56
CA TYR A 120 13.92 -7.64 1.71
C TYR A 120 12.41 -7.68 1.55
N GLY A 121 11.79 -8.77 2.03
CA GLY A 121 10.35 -8.94 1.96
C GLY A 121 9.86 -10.08 2.83
N ILE A 122 8.58 -10.36 2.71
CA ILE A 122 7.88 -11.40 3.47
C ILE A 122 7.21 -12.41 2.55
N THR A 123 6.95 -13.60 3.08
CA THR A 123 6.07 -14.59 2.45
C THR A 123 4.97 -14.99 3.43
N PHE A 124 3.76 -15.16 2.92
CA PHE A 124 2.58 -15.40 3.76
C PHE A 124 2.51 -16.84 4.29
N ASN A 125 2.67 -17.86 3.42
CA ASN A 125 2.50 -19.26 3.83
C ASN A 125 3.33 -20.24 2.95
N PRO A 126 4.36 -20.89 3.49
CA PRO A 126 4.92 -20.71 4.84
C PRO A 126 5.45 -19.31 5.07
N GLY A 127 5.21 -18.76 6.27
CA GLY A 127 5.60 -17.40 6.63
C GLY A 127 7.11 -17.27 6.84
N THR A 128 7.73 -16.34 6.12
CA THR A 128 9.17 -16.00 6.31
C THR A 128 9.42 -14.52 6.16
N VAL A 129 10.52 -14.06 6.73
CA VAL A 129 11.21 -12.85 6.28
C VAL A 129 12.41 -13.30 5.48
N PHE A 130 12.61 -12.73 4.31
CA PHE A 130 13.70 -13.10 3.40
C PHE A 130 14.50 -11.89 2.92
N ALA A 131 15.74 -12.16 2.48
CA ALA A 131 16.55 -11.25 1.69
C ALA A 131 16.89 -11.89 0.34
N LEU A 132 16.85 -11.11 -0.73
CA LEU A 132 17.36 -11.46 -2.05
C LEU A 132 18.60 -10.60 -2.34
N THR A 133 19.73 -11.24 -2.53
CA THR A 133 21.01 -10.58 -2.84
C THR A 133 21.34 -10.78 -4.32
N PRO A 134 21.52 -9.71 -5.09
CA PRO A 134 21.88 -9.81 -6.50
C PRO A 134 23.36 -10.12 -6.67
N ASN A 135 23.72 -10.77 -7.79
CA ASN A 135 25.10 -10.75 -8.26
C ASN A 135 25.43 -9.38 -8.90
N ALA A 136 26.71 -9.15 -9.21
CA ALA A 136 27.22 -7.85 -9.68
C ALA A 136 26.47 -7.26 -10.89
N ASN A 137 25.95 -8.08 -11.79
CA ASN A 137 25.18 -7.64 -12.97
C ASN A 137 23.65 -7.79 -12.82
N ARG A 138 23.17 -8.06 -11.60
CA ARG A 138 21.75 -8.26 -11.25
C ARG A 138 21.01 -9.31 -12.11
N SER A 139 21.74 -10.24 -12.74
CA SER A 139 21.17 -11.30 -13.57
C SER A 139 20.71 -12.52 -12.77
N LYS A 140 21.26 -12.70 -11.55
CA LYS A 140 20.92 -13.81 -10.63
C LYS A 140 20.79 -13.27 -9.22
N TRP A 141 19.85 -13.84 -8.48
CA TRP A 141 19.54 -13.46 -7.11
C TRP A 141 19.61 -14.69 -6.21
N ARG A 142 20.18 -14.53 -5.03
CA ARG A 142 20.29 -15.57 -4.02
C ARG A 142 19.40 -15.23 -2.85
N ILE A 143 18.56 -16.17 -2.44
CA ILE A 143 17.71 -16.01 -1.28
C ILE A 143 18.42 -16.41 0.01
N GLU A 144 18.22 -15.61 1.03
CA GLU A 144 18.46 -15.92 2.43
C GLU A 144 17.16 -15.80 3.21
N THR A 145 16.86 -16.80 4.04
CA THR A 145 15.70 -16.77 4.94
C THR A 145 16.18 -16.22 6.28
N LEU A 146 15.77 -15.03 6.63
CA LEU A 146 16.19 -14.30 7.83
C LEU A 146 15.45 -14.80 9.07
N HIS A 147 14.15 -15.10 8.91
CA HIS A 147 13.30 -15.70 9.93
C HIS A 147 12.22 -16.58 9.32
N ARG A 148 11.84 -17.64 10.03
CA ARG A 148 10.66 -18.48 9.71
C ARG A 148 9.71 -18.44 10.88
N PHE A 149 8.50 -18.06 10.60
CA PHE A 149 7.44 -18.03 11.59
C PHE A 149 6.84 -19.41 11.87
N CYS A 150 6.14 -19.53 13.00
CA CYS A 150 5.41 -20.71 13.39
C CYS A 150 6.30 -21.95 13.56
N LEU A 151 7.56 -21.78 13.90
CA LEU A 151 8.44 -22.90 14.30
C LEU A 151 8.31 -23.25 15.78
N LYS A 152 7.75 -22.35 16.59
CA LYS A 152 7.47 -22.57 18.01
C LYS A 152 6.08 -23.16 18.20
N ALA A 153 5.89 -23.91 19.27
CA ALA A 153 4.59 -24.48 19.60
C ALA A 153 3.51 -23.38 19.67
N GLY A 154 2.37 -23.64 19.05
CA GLY A 154 1.28 -22.67 18.95
C GLY A 154 1.61 -21.42 18.16
N CYS A 155 2.63 -21.45 17.28
CA CYS A 155 3.06 -20.27 16.50
C CYS A 155 3.27 -19.04 17.37
N SER A 156 3.81 -19.20 18.58
CA SER A 156 3.94 -18.10 19.57
C SER A 156 4.88 -16.98 19.14
N ASP A 157 5.62 -17.16 18.06
CA ASP A 157 6.47 -16.15 17.42
C ASP A 157 5.80 -15.43 16.24
N GLY A 158 4.50 -15.67 16.01
CA GLY A 158 3.72 -15.15 14.91
C GLY A 158 3.49 -16.16 13.78
N ALA A 159 2.54 -15.86 12.92
CA ALA A 159 2.21 -16.62 11.71
C ALA A 159 1.61 -15.69 10.67
N MET A 160 1.74 -16.03 9.39
CA MET A 160 1.15 -15.25 8.30
C MET A 160 1.60 -13.78 8.35
N PRO A 161 2.90 -13.48 8.17
CA PRO A 161 3.35 -12.09 8.11
C PRO A 161 2.68 -11.37 6.93
N THR A 162 2.31 -10.12 7.14
CA THR A 162 1.53 -9.30 6.20
C THR A 162 2.07 -7.87 6.14
N GLY A 163 1.57 -7.05 5.19
CA GLY A 163 1.88 -5.62 5.07
C GLY A 163 3.30 -5.29 4.59
N GLY A 164 4.28 -6.11 4.91
CA GLY A 164 5.69 -5.89 4.56
C GLY A 164 6.55 -5.47 5.74
N LEU A 165 7.67 -4.82 5.45
CA LEU A 165 8.67 -4.42 6.44
C LEU A 165 8.83 -2.89 6.44
N THR A 166 9.16 -2.34 7.63
CA THR A 166 9.60 -0.96 7.79
C THR A 166 10.88 -0.89 8.62
N TYR A 167 11.56 0.25 8.63
CA TYR A 167 12.85 0.48 9.29
C TYR A 167 13.03 1.96 9.63
N PRO A 168 13.88 2.33 10.59
CA PRO A 168 14.18 3.74 10.90
C PRO A 168 14.68 4.50 9.68
N GLY A 169 14.04 5.60 9.34
CA GLY A 169 14.34 6.41 8.14
C GLY A 169 13.44 6.09 6.93
N ALA A 170 12.59 5.06 6.99
CA ALA A 170 11.68 4.73 5.90
C ALA A 170 10.71 5.88 5.56
N GLU A 171 10.34 6.68 6.54
CA GLU A 171 9.47 7.86 6.39
C GLU A 171 10.08 8.95 5.50
N THR A 172 11.40 8.98 5.35
CA THR A 172 12.10 9.94 4.50
C THR A 172 12.32 9.45 3.07
N GLY A 173 11.91 8.20 2.77
CA GLY A 173 12.20 7.54 1.51
C GLY A 173 13.65 7.05 1.37
N ALA A 174 14.46 7.14 2.44
CA ALA A 174 15.84 6.64 2.43
C ALA A 174 15.84 5.10 2.26
N LEU A 175 16.85 4.56 1.56
CA LEU A 175 17.06 3.12 1.50
C LEU A 175 17.46 2.57 2.87
N TYR A 176 17.13 1.31 3.12
CA TYR A 176 17.53 0.62 4.35
C TYR A 176 19.05 0.58 4.51
N ASP A 177 19.54 0.80 5.72
CA ASP A 177 20.97 0.84 6.02
C ASP A 177 21.63 -0.54 6.13
N GLY A 178 20.84 -1.62 6.12
CA GLY A 178 21.33 -2.99 6.28
C GLY A 178 21.72 -3.38 7.71
N ALA A 179 21.56 -2.50 8.69
CA ALA A 179 22.03 -2.68 10.06
C ALA A 179 20.99 -2.40 11.14
N SER A 180 20.09 -1.45 10.93
CA SER A 180 18.98 -1.13 11.83
C SER A 180 17.98 -2.29 11.93
N PRO A 181 17.13 -2.33 12.97
CA PRO A 181 16.04 -3.28 13.02
C PRO A 181 15.06 -3.11 11.85
N LEU A 182 14.65 -4.21 11.24
CA LEU A 182 13.45 -4.30 10.43
C LEU A 182 12.27 -4.59 11.35
N TYR A 183 11.15 -3.88 11.15
CA TYR A 183 9.90 -4.10 11.87
C TYR A 183 8.85 -4.64 10.93
N GLY A 184 7.97 -5.47 11.45
CA GLY A 184 6.87 -6.04 10.69
C GLY A 184 5.78 -6.59 11.61
N GLU A 185 4.75 -7.12 10.99
CA GLU A 185 3.57 -7.65 11.66
C GLU A 185 3.20 -9.03 11.11
N THR A 186 2.47 -9.79 11.91
CA THR A 186 1.84 -11.05 11.49
C THR A 186 0.35 -10.99 11.79
N SER A 187 -0.49 -11.41 10.85
CA SER A 187 -1.95 -11.42 11.05
C SER A 187 -2.45 -12.59 11.90
N GLY A 188 -1.59 -13.57 12.17
CA GLY A 188 -1.91 -14.71 13.00
C GLY A 188 -0.75 -15.09 13.92
N GLY A 189 -0.94 -16.17 14.68
CA GLY A 189 0.01 -16.58 15.73
C GLY A 189 0.03 -15.62 16.92
N GLY A 190 1.08 -15.72 17.73
CA GLY A 190 1.10 -15.07 19.03
C GLY A 190 0.38 -15.87 20.09
N SER A 191 0.27 -15.36 21.32
CA SER A 191 -0.34 -16.07 22.46
C SER A 191 -1.83 -16.32 22.27
N ALA A 192 -2.55 -15.38 21.65
CA ALA A 192 -3.99 -15.46 21.37
C ALA A 192 -4.33 -15.84 19.92
N GLN A 193 -3.34 -16.12 19.08
CA GLN A 193 -3.50 -16.43 17.64
C GLN A 193 -4.08 -15.26 16.81
N GLN A 194 -3.98 -14.04 17.31
CA GLN A 194 -4.55 -12.83 16.70
C GLN A 194 -3.50 -11.90 16.11
N GLY A 195 -2.27 -12.39 15.99
CA GLY A 195 -1.19 -11.66 15.36
C GLY A 195 -0.19 -11.05 16.34
N THR A 196 0.91 -10.58 15.78
CA THR A 196 2.03 -10.01 16.55
C THR A 196 2.64 -8.81 15.83
N ILE A 197 3.32 -7.94 16.59
CA ILE A 197 4.33 -7.03 16.05
C ILE A 197 5.71 -7.57 16.43
N PHE A 198 6.64 -7.52 15.49
CA PHE A 198 8.00 -8.02 15.69
C PHE A 198 9.08 -7.05 15.20
N SER A 199 10.29 -7.24 15.70
CA SER A 199 11.50 -6.70 15.11
C SER A 199 12.45 -7.83 14.73
N LEU A 200 13.24 -7.58 13.68
CA LEU A 200 14.27 -8.48 13.19
C LEU A 200 15.56 -7.66 13.05
N THR A 201 16.58 -7.97 13.87
CA THR A 201 17.82 -7.19 13.95
C THR A 201 18.99 -8.05 13.49
N PRO A 202 19.85 -7.56 12.55
CA PRO A 202 21.04 -8.29 12.17
C PRO A 202 22.06 -8.29 13.32
N GLU A 203 22.66 -9.44 13.58
CA GLU A 203 23.74 -9.58 14.56
C GLU A 203 25.08 -9.34 13.88
N ILE A 204 25.73 -8.25 14.27
CA ILE A 204 26.98 -7.80 13.64
C ILE A 204 28.04 -8.91 13.67
N GLY A 205 28.61 -9.22 12.51
CA GLY A 205 29.74 -10.15 12.35
C GLY A 205 29.37 -11.63 12.33
N THR A 206 28.12 -12.02 12.57
CA THR A 206 27.70 -13.43 12.57
C THR A 206 26.84 -13.83 11.36
N GLY A 207 26.26 -12.86 10.66
CA GLY A 207 25.28 -13.09 9.60
C GLY A 207 23.93 -13.64 10.10
N ARG A 208 23.69 -13.65 11.40
CA ARG A 208 22.45 -14.11 12.02
C ARG A 208 21.49 -12.94 12.22
N TRP A 209 20.21 -13.24 12.25
CA TRP A 209 19.15 -12.27 12.56
C TRP A 209 18.44 -12.68 13.85
N VAL A 210 18.20 -11.70 14.70
CA VAL A 210 17.55 -11.90 16.01
C VAL A 210 16.13 -11.41 15.91
N HIS A 211 15.17 -12.34 15.97
CA HIS A 211 13.75 -12.03 16.06
C HIS A 211 13.36 -11.70 17.50
N ARG A 212 12.64 -10.59 17.68
CA ARG A 212 12.02 -10.21 18.94
C ARG A 212 10.56 -9.86 18.71
N LYS A 213 9.68 -10.49 19.47
CA LYS A 213 8.29 -10.10 19.54
C LYS A 213 8.15 -8.84 20.38
N ILE A 214 7.51 -7.81 19.83
CA ILE A 214 7.25 -6.52 20.48
C ILE A 214 5.91 -6.58 21.20
N HIS A 215 4.89 -7.12 20.52
CA HIS A 215 3.53 -7.19 21.03
C HIS A 215 2.82 -8.46 20.54
N ASP A 216 1.91 -8.98 21.36
CA ASP A 216 0.89 -9.97 21.00
C ASP A 216 -0.46 -9.30 21.04
N PHE A 217 -1.21 -9.35 19.98
CA PHE A 217 -2.57 -8.81 19.96
C PHE A 217 -3.54 -9.71 20.73
N CYS A 218 -4.56 -9.09 21.36
CA CYS A 218 -5.64 -9.80 22.04
C CYS A 218 -5.20 -10.57 23.30
N THR A 219 -4.31 -10.02 24.09
CA THR A 219 -3.78 -10.74 25.27
C THR A 219 -4.59 -10.53 26.54
N GLU A 220 -5.43 -9.52 26.63
CA GLU A 220 -6.03 -9.07 27.89
C GLU A 220 -7.46 -9.59 28.16
N THR A 221 -8.16 -10.11 27.12
CA THR A 221 -9.52 -10.67 27.29
C THR A 221 -9.76 -11.88 26.41
N GLU A 222 -10.65 -12.79 26.83
CA GLU A 222 -11.01 -14.00 26.06
C GLU A 222 -11.63 -13.68 24.69
N ASN A 223 -12.05 -12.42 24.45
CA ASN A 223 -12.78 -12.00 23.26
C ASN A 223 -12.13 -10.87 22.46
N CYS A 224 -10.94 -10.40 22.77
CA CYS A 224 -10.27 -9.25 22.13
C CYS A 224 -11.10 -7.95 22.11
N ASP A 225 -11.99 -7.79 23.06
CA ASP A 225 -13.18 -6.98 22.83
C ASP A 225 -13.07 -5.51 23.25
N LEU A 226 -11.98 -5.01 23.79
CA LEU A 226 -12.11 -3.63 24.29
C LEU A 226 -10.91 -2.71 24.18
N THR A 227 -9.68 -3.20 24.11
CA THR A 227 -8.52 -2.31 24.31
C THR A 227 -7.36 -2.57 23.38
N ASP A 228 -7.41 -3.66 22.63
CA ASP A 228 -6.33 -4.14 21.77
C ASP A 228 -6.91 -4.47 20.39
N GLY A 229 -6.11 -4.41 19.37
CA GLY A 229 -6.49 -4.83 18.02
C GLY A 229 -6.39 -6.34 17.84
N SER A 230 -6.73 -6.80 16.66
CA SER A 230 -6.45 -8.15 16.19
C SER A 230 -6.21 -8.18 14.71
N GLN A 231 -5.42 -9.14 14.23
CA GLN A 231 -5.11 -9.29 12.81
C GLN A 231 -4.55 -7.99 12.19
N PRO A 232 -3.38 -7.52 12.65
CA PRO A 232 -2.77 -6.31 12.08
C PRO A 232 -2.56 -6.48 10.58
N THR A 233 -2.70 -5.37 9.84
CA THR A 233 -2.73 -5.37 8.39
C THR A 233 -2.24 -4.04 7.81
N GLY A 234 -1.82 -4.06 6.53
CA GLY A 234 -1.42 -2.86 5.79
C GLY A 234 0.02 -2.41 6.02
N GLY A 235 0.73 -3.07 6.95
CA GLY A 235 2.12 -2.77 7.28
C GLY A 235 2.28 -1.65 8.31
N LEU A 236 3.46 -1.62 8.91
CA LEU A 236 3.81 -0.63 9.91
C LEU A 236 4.44 0.62 9.28
N LEU A 237 4.17 1.76 9.88
CA LEU A 237 4.92 2.99 9.71
C LEU A 237 5.81 3.21 10.94
N ILE A 238 6.92 3.93 10.76
CA ILE A 238 7.81 4.32 11.85
C ILE A 238 8.10 5.80 11.73
N ASP A 239 8.10 6.53 12.85
CA ASP A 239 8.50 7.93 12.87
C ASP A 239 9.98 8.11 13.27
N ALA A 240 10.47 9.35 13.19
CA ALA A 240 11.87 9.70 13.47
C ALA A 240 12.32 9.41 14.91
N ILE A 241 11.40 9.24 15.87
CA ILE A 241 11.70 8.90 17.25
C ILE A 241 11.46 7.41 17.55
N GLY A 242 11.08 6.63 16.55
CA GLY A 242 10.94 5.19 16.60
C GLY A 242 9.57 4.68 17.06
N ASN A 243 8.53 5.52 17.09
CA ASN A 243 7.17 5.03 17.31
C ASN A 243 6.71 4.26 16.06
N LEU A 244 6.02 3.14 16.29
CA LEU A 244 5.41 2.32 15.25
C LEU A 244 3.91 2.61 15.21
N PHE A 245 3.38 2.79 14.01
CA PHE A 245 1.95 3.01 13.77
C PHE A 245 1.43 1.96 12.80
N GLY A 246 0.18 1.57 12.98
CA GLY A 246 -0.46 0.62 12.07
C GLY A 246 -1.95 0.53 12.30
N ALA A 247 -2.57 -0.41 11.59
CA ALA A 247 -3.98 -0.72 11.69
C ALA A 247 -4.18 -2.21 11.96
N SER A 248 -5.26 -2.55 12.64
CA SER A 248 -5.71 -3.93 12.81
C SER A 248 -7.09 -4.11 12.17
N ALA A 249 -7.28 -5.18 11.41
CA ALA A 249 -8.54 -5.44 10.71
C ALA A 249 -9.69 -5.82 11.66
N GLY A 250 -9.35 -6.34 12.83
CA GLY A 250 -10.30 -6.71 13.87
C GLY A 250 -9.90 -6.16 15.24
N GLY A 251 -10.62 -6.55 16.28
CA GLY A 251 -10.50 -6.00 17.63
C GLY A 251 -11.23 -4.67 17.78
N GLY A 252 -11.10 -4.07 18.96
CA GLY A 252 -11.96 -2.94 19.35
C GLY A 252 -13.38 -3.37 19.74
N PRO A 253 -14.24 -2.43 20.17
CA PRO A 253 -15.53 -2.74 20.80
C PRO A 253 -16.46 -3.61 19.96
N ASP A 254 -16.41 -3.52 18.64
CA ASP A 254 -17.28 -4.22 17.71
C ASP A 254 -16.50 -5.15 16.75
N PHE A 255 -15.28 -5.52 17.10
CA PHE A 255 -14.35 -6.29 16.26
C PHE A 255 -14.13 -5.67 14.88
N SER A 256 -14.23 -4.35 14.79
CA SER A 256 -14.24 -3.60 13.53
C SER A 256 -12.89 -2.99 13.17
N GLY A 257 -11.89 -3.21 14.01
CA GLY A 257 -10.51 -2.77 13.81
C GLY A 257 -10.14 -1.53 14.60
N THR A 258 -8.84 -1.29 14.64
CA THR A 258 -8.24 -0.17 15.37
C THR A 258 -7.12 0.50 14.56
N ILE A 259 -6.79 1.73 14.94
CA ILE A 259 -5.49 2.35 14.67
C ILE A 259 -4.68 2.26 15.96
N PHE A 260 -3.45 1.78 15.89
CA PHE A 260 -2.57 1.61 17.05
C PHE A 260 -1.26 2.38 16.88
N GLU A 261 -0.66 2.71 18.04
CA GLU A 261 0.68 3.27 18.17
C GLU A 261 1.46 2.52 19.23
N PHE A 262 2.70 2.15 18.93
CA PHE A 262 3.66 1.58 19.88
C PHE A 262 4.84 2.50 20.04
N SER A 263 5.02 3.05 21.25
CA SER A 263 6.14 3.93 21.60
C SER A 263 7.23 3.15 22.35
N PRO A 264 8.51 3.21 21.91
CA PRO A 264 9.60 2.53 22.61
C PRO A 264 9.82 3.13 24.00
N ARG A 265 10.13 2.27 24.97
CA ARG A 265 10.44 2.61 26.37
C ARG A 265 11.78 2.02 26.77
N GLN A 266 12.28 2.43 27.92
CA GLN A 266 13.51 1.88 28.49
C GLN A 266 13.43 0.34 28.64
N ALA A 267 14.59 -0.31 28.59
CA ALA A 267 14.74 -1.76 28.73
C ALA A 267 14.00 -2.60 27.64
N GLY A 268 13.82 -2.04 26.44
CA GLY A 268 13.19 -2.75 25.32
C GLY A 268 11.69 -3.00 25.48
N LYS A 269 11.04 -2.29 26.40
CA LYS A 269 9.58 -2.30 26.53
C LYS A 269 8.94 -1.37 25.52
N TRP A 270 7.67 -1.60 25.23
CA TRP A 270 6.85 -0.76 24.36
C TRP A 270 5.59 -0.34 25.10
N LYS A 271 5.10 0.86 24.82
CA LYS A 271 3.81 1.35 25.31
C LYS A 271 2.86 1.39 24.14
N GLU A 272 1.77 0.68 24.26
CA GLU A 272 0.67 0.73 23.32
C GLU A 272 -0.26 1.90 23.60
N GLN A 273 -0.81 2.47 22.53
CA GLN A 273 -1.93 3.40 22.53
C GLN A 273 -2.84 3.05 21.36
N ILE A 274 -4.14 3.22 21.55
CA ILE A 274 -5.16 3.03 20.51
C ILE A 274 -5.81 4.39 20.23
N PRO A 275 -5.26 5.18 19.30
CA PRO A 275 -5.81 6.49 18.95
C PRO A 275 -7.23 6.45 18.43
N TYR A 276 -7.62 5.35 17.76
CA TYR A 276 -8.95 5.21 17.19
C TYR A 276 -9.43 3.76 17.14
N THR A 277 -10.73 3.57 17.40
CA THR A 277 -11.44 2.30 17.23
C THR A 277 -12.60 2.50 16.27
N PHE A 278 -12.71 1.61 15.28
CA PHE A 278 -13.77 1.67 14.28
C PHE A 278 -15.10 1.16 14.85
N CYS A 279 -16.18 1.50 14.16
CA CYS A 279 -17.56 1.11 14.49
C CYS A 279 -18.10 1.61 15.86
N ALA A 280 -17.82 2.86 16.24
CA ALA A 280 -18.75 3.58 17.12
C ALA A 280 -20.13 3.72 16.44
N PRO A 281 -21.25 4.06 17.15
CA PRO A 281 -22.61 3.71 16.72
C PRO A 281 -22.88 3.98 15.24
N GLY A 282 -23.28 2.95 14.50
CA GLY A 282 -23.68 3.04 13.09
C GLY A 282 -22.63 2.60 12.06
N CYS A 283 -21.38 2.36 12.44
CA CYS A 283 -20.29 1.98 11.52
C CYS A 283 -20.05 2.98 10.37
N ASP A 284 -20.39 4.24 10.54
CA ASP A 284 -20.20 5.27 9.53
C ASP A 284 -18.72 5.53 9.21
N ALA A 285 -17.82 5.26 10.16
CA ALA A 285 -16.38 5.31 9.95
C ALA A 285 -15.83 4.16 9.07
N GLY A 286 -16.63 3.12 8.82
CA GLY A 286 -16.21 1.88 8.16
C GLY A 286 -15.71 0.82 9.12
N GLN A 287 -15.33 -0.35 8.58
CA GLN A 287 -14.77 -1.48 9.30
C GLN A 287 -13.56 -2.05 8.58
N SER A 288 -12.73 -2.79 9.33
CA SER A 288 -11.55 -3.46 8.82
C SER A 288 -10.64 -2.52 8.04
N PRO A 289 -9.94 -1.59 8.73
CA PRO A 289 -8.98 -0.73 8.09
C PRO A 289 -7.89 -1.55 7.37
N THR A 290 -7.45 -1.08 6.21
CA THR A 290 -6.52 -1.80 5.32
C THR A 290 -5.09 -1.26 5.39
N GLY A 291 -4.83 -0.31 6.28
CA GLY A 291 -3.56 0.35 6.48
C GLY A 291 -3.70 1.85 6.52
N ILE A 292 -2.62 2.52 6.89
CA ILE A 292 -2.55 3.97 7.00
C ILE A 292 -1.25 4.50 6.39
N ILE A 293 -1.28 5.79 6.01
CA ILE A 293 -0.10 6.64 5.81
C ILE A 293 -0.17 7.81 6.78
N ARG A 294 0.95 8.53 6.97
CA ARG A 294 1.00 9.74 7.79
C ARG A 294 1.62 10.90 7.03
N ASP A 295 1.16 12.12 7.33
CA ASP A 295 1.81 13.34 6.85
C ASP A 295 2.79 13.89 7.90
N ASP A 296 3.52 14.96 7.53
CA ASP A 296 4.52 15.61 8.39
C ASP A 296 3.89 16.29 9.64
N ALA A 297 2.59 16.57 9.62
CA ALA A 297 1.85 17.09 10.76
C ALA A 297 1.41 15.97 11.73
N GLY A 298 1.60 14.71 11.34
CA GLY A 298 1.23 13.54 12.11
C GLY A 298 -0.21 13.07 11.90
N ASN A 299 -0.96 13.67 10.96
CA ASN A 299 -2.28 13.17 10.60
C ASN A 299 -2.14 11.84 9.88
N ALA A 300 -3.01 10.87 10.20
CA ALA A 300 -3.09 9.59 9.53
C ALA A 300 -4.20 9.58 8.49
N TYR A 301 -3.93 9.06 7.30
CA TYR A 301 -4.91 8.82 6.24
C TYR A 301 -4.97 7.33 5.98
N GLY A 302 -6.18 6.78 5.89
CA GLY A 302 -6.37 5.35 5.68
C GLY A 302 -7.67 5.01 4.99
N MET A 303 -7.84 3.74 4.71
CA MET A 303 -9.05 3.20 4.14
C MET A 303 -9.60 2.03 4.97
N THR A 304 -10.90 1.80 4.92
CA THR A 304 -11.56 0.62 5.46
C THR A 304 -12.14 -0.22 4.33
N SER A 305 -12.13 -1.55 4.48
CA SER A 305 -12.59 -2.44 3.41
C SER A 305 -14.10 -2.64 3.37
N SER A 306 -14.83 -2.26 4.40
CA SER A 306 -16.25 -2.52 4.49
C SER A 306 -17.02 -1.49 5.32
N PHE A 307 -18.33 -1.51 5.22
CA PHE A 307 -19.25 -0.58 5.87
C PHE A 307 -19.04 0.89 5.44
N GLY A 308 -19.33 1.84 6.29
CA GLY A 308 -19.45 3.26 6.00
C GLY A 308 -20.91 3.72 6.07
N PRO A 309 -21.21 5.00 5.84
CA PRO A 309 -22.55 5.59 6.03
C PRO A 309 -23.69 4.88 5.31
N ASN A 310 -23.38 4.17 4.23
CA ASN A 310 -24.36 3.42 3.44
C ASN A 310 -24.37 1.91 3.77
N GLY A 311 -23.65 1.48 4.80
CA GLY A 311 -23.50 0.06 5.18
C GLY A 311 -22.77 -0.78 4.14
N LYS A 312 -22.01 -0.15 3.22
CA LYS A 312 -21.36 -0.81 2.08
C LYS A 312 -20.04 -0.13 1.76
N GLY A 313 -19.24 -0.78 0.97
CA GLY A 313 -18.16 -0.23 0.18
C GLY A 313 -16.84 0.10 0.89
N GLY A 314 -16.86 0.40 2.16
CA GLY A 314 -15.71 0.93 2.88
C GLY A 314 -15.58 2.45 2.80
N THR A 315 -14.53 3.00 3.40
CA THR A 315 -14.32 4.45 3.52
C THR A 315 -12.87 4.86 3.25
N LEU A 316 -12.67 6.11 2.89
CA LEU A 316 -11.40 6.84 2.97
C LEU A 316 -11.53 7.86 4.11
N PHE A 317 -10.57 7.90 5.03
CA PHE A 317 -10.65 8.72 6.23
C PHE A 317 -9.33 9.46 6.53
N GLU A 318 -9.46 10.50 7.36
CA GLU A 318 -8.36 11.18 8.04
C GLU A 318 -8.58 11.06 9.55
N LEU A 319 -7.53 10.68 10.27
CA LEU A 319 -7.42 10.79 11.72
C LEU A 319 -6.36 11.85 12.01
N ALA A 320 -6.79 13.03 12.40
CA ALA A 320 -5.89 14.12 12.72
C ALA A 320 -5.07 13.80 13.98
N ASN A 321 -3.91 14.44 14.09
CA ASN A 321 -2.98 14.24 15.23
C ASN A 321 -3.58 14.62 16.60
N ASP A 322 -4.65 15.42 16.61
CA ASP A 322 -5.43 15.74 17.82
C ASP A 322 -6.50 14.69 18.17
N GLY A 323 -6.61 13.62 17.38
CA GLY A 323 -7.58 12.53 17.55
C GLY A 323 -8.94 12.78 16.88
N SER A 324 -9.13 13.90 16.19
CA SER A 324 -10.37 14.14 15.43
C SER A 324 -10.42 13.28 14.17
N PHE A 325 -11.57 12.63 13.93
CA PHE A 325 -11.83 11.78 12.78
C PHE A 325 -12.64 12.53 11.72
N SER A 326 -12.23 12.43 10.46
CA SER A 326 -12.92 12.97 9.30
C SER A 326 -13.15 11.90 8.23
N LEU A 327 -14.39 11.70 7.83
CA LEU A 327 -14.73 10.88 6.67
C LEU A 327 -14.45 11.69 5.40
N LEU A 328 -13.51 11.24 4.57
CA LEU A 328 -13.14 11.92 3.33
C LEU A 328 -13.94 11.43 2.12
N HIS A 329 -14.28 10.13 2.08
CA HIS A 329 -15.12 9.51 1.06
C HIS A 329 -15.75 8.23 1.58
N ALA A 330 -17.01 7.95 1.19
CA ALA A 330 -17.69 6.68 1.43
C ALA A 330 -17.88 5.98 0.09
N PHE A 331 -17.23 4.84 -0.10
CA PHE A 331 -17.31 4.09 -1.35
C PHE A 331 -18.68 3.42 -1.53
N CYS A 332 -19.03 3.14 -2.79
CA CYS A 332 -20.32 2.56 -3.15
C CYS A 332 -21.51 3.41 -2.67
N SER A 333 -21.33 4.73 -2.63
CA SER A 333 -22.37 5.68 -2.24
C SER A 333 -23.48 5.78 -3.30
N ALA A 334 -23.14 5.63 -4.56
CA ALA A 334 -24.09 5.37 -5.65
C ALA A 334 -24.42 3.88 -5.68
N GLY A 335 -25.67 3.54 -5.98
CA GLY A 335 -26.17 2.15 -5.91
C GLY A 335 -25.49 1.15 -6.86
N ASP A 336 -24.72 1.65 -7.85
CA ASP A 336 -23.97 0.87 -8.84
C ASP A 336 -22.48 0.70 -8.45
N CYS A 337 -22.04 1.26 -7.31
CA CYS A 337 -20.65 1.26 -6.85
C CYS A 337 -19.65 1.71 -7.94
N SER A 338 -20.03 2.62 -8.84
CA SER A 338 -19.16 3.14 -9.89
C SER A 338 -17.95 3.90 -9.34
N ASP A 339 -18.02 4.41 -8.09
CA ASP A 339 -16.95 5.05 -7.35
C ASP A 339 -15.99 4.06 -6.63
N GLY A 340 -16.23 2.76 -6.79
CA GLY A 340 -15.44 1.69 -6.18
C GLY A 340 -16.10 1.05 -4.96
N HIS A 341 -15.58 -0.10 -4.56
CA HIS A 341 -16.02 -0.87 -3.42
C HIS A 341 -14.87 -1.71 -2.87
N GLN A 342 -14.78 -1.82 -1.56
CA GLN A 342 -13.78 -2.65 -0.88
C GLN A 342 -12.34 -2.19 -1.18
N PRO A 343 -11.88 -1.04 -0.63
CA PRO A 343 -10.46 -0.69 -0.64
C PRO A 343 -9.58 -1.82 -0.11
N GLY A 344 -8.44 -2.08 -0.78
CA GLY A 344 -7.58 -3.22 -0.45
C GLY A 344 -6.27 -2.87 0.27
N ALA A 345 -5.85 -1.61 0.20
CA ALA A 345 -4.57 -1.14 0.75
C ALA A 345 -4.70 0.29 1.30
N ALA A 346 -3.64 0.80 1.92
CA ALA A 346 -3.56 2.21 2.30
C ALA A 346 -3.49 3.12 1.06
N PRO A 347 -4.00 4.37 1.12
CA PRO A 347 -3.81 5.34 0.06
C PRO A 347 -2.34 5.77 -0.04
N ILE A 348 -1.98 6.46 -1.13
CA ILE A 348 -0.75 7.27 -1.19
C ILE A 348 -1.12 8.75 -1.27
N ARG A 349 -0.20 9.63 -0.92
CA ARG A 349 -0.42 11.08 -0.88
C ARG A 349 0.68 11.81 -1.65
N ASP A 350 0.30 12.78 -2.51
CA ASP A 350 1.26 13.65 -3.16
C ASP A 350 1.61 14.89 -2.31
N ALA A 351 2.55 15.69 -2.80
CA ALA A 351 2.97 16.91 -2.13
C ALA A 351 1.88 18.01 -2.10
N ALA A 352 0.89 17.96 -2.98
CA ALA A 352 -0.26 18.87 -3.00
C ALA A 352 -1.36 18.47 -2.00
N GLY A 353 -1.24 17.26 -1.42
CA GLY A 353 -2.20 16.71 -0.47
C GLY A 353 -3.30 15.88 -1.12
N ASN A 354 -3.23 15.60 -2.41
CA ASN A 354 -4.15 14.68 -3.06
C ASN A 354 -3.87 13.25 -2.61
N LEU A 355 -4.92 12.47 -2.41
CA LEU A 355 -4.86 11.07 -2.03
C LEU A 355 -5.23 10.19 -3.22
N TYR A 356 -4.47 9.13 -3.44
CA TYR A 356 -4.71 8.16 -4.51
C TYR A 356 -4.81 6.77 -3.92
N GLY A 357 -5.68 5.94 -4.47
CA GLY A 357 -5.85 4.58 -3.99
C GLY A 357 -6.56 3.67 -4.98
N THR A 358 -6.79 2.44 -4.54
CA THR A 358 -7.45 1.40 -5.32
C THR A 358 -8.61 0.80 -4.53
N THR A 359 -9.62 0.29 -5.24
CA THR A 359 -10.64 -0.60 -4.68
C THR A 359 -10.64 -1.93 -5.41
N ILE A 360 -10.88 -3.02 -4.70
CA ILE A 360 -10.79 -4.38 -5.25
C ILE A 360 -11.90 -4.66 -6.25
N ILE A 361 -13.08 -4.13 -5.99
CA ILE A 361 -14.29 -4.28 -6.80
C ILE A 361 -14.97 -2.92 -6.97
N GLY A 362 -16.03 -2.85 -7.74
CA GLY A 362 -16.68 -1.61 -8.15
C GLY A 362 -16.21 -1.14 -9.52
N GLY A 363 -16.58 0.08 -9.91
CA GLY A 363 -16.23 0.67 -11.20
C GLY A 363 -17.26 0.45 -12.30
N GLY A 364 -18.40 -0.20 -12.01
CA GLY A 364 -19.54 -0.30 -12.94
C GLY A 364 -19.35 -1.25 -14.13
N HIS A 365 -18.25 -2.00 -14.18
CA HIS A 365 -18.01 -3.02 -15.22
C HIS A 365 -18.18 -4.41 -14.62
N ASP A 366 -19.35 -5.00 -14.77
CA ASP A 366 -19.66 -6.33 -14.24
C ASP A 366 -18.87 -7.44 -14.94
N LEU A 367 -18.24 -8.30 -14.14
CA LEU A 367 -17.52 -9.49 -14.64
C LEU A 367 -18.49 -10.60 -15.10
N ASP A 368 -19.63 -10.72 -14.43
CA ASP A 368 -20.76 -11.63 -14.68
C ASP A 368 -21.97 -11.15 -13.89
N GLU A 369 -23.18 -11.68 -14.15
CA GLU A 369 -24.39 -11.36 -13.40
C GLU A 369 -24.18 -11.50 -11.88
N GLY A 370 -24.00 -10.36 -11.18
CA GLY A 370 -23.85 -10.29 -9.73
C GLY A 370 -22.47 -9.94 -9.18
N HIS A 371 -21.46 -9.68 -10.02
CA HIS A 371 -20.16 -9.16 -9.59
C HIS A 371 -20.07 -7.64 -9.78
N LEU A 372 -19.59 -6.94 -8.76
CA LEU A 372 -19.59 -5.46 -8.69
C LEU A 372 -18.42 -4.80 -9.46
N GLY A 373 -17.95 -5.39 -10.58
CA GLY A 373 -16.90 -4.82 -11.40
C GLY A 373 -15.45 -5.16 -10.98
N GLY A 374 -14.49 -4.67 -11.74
CA GLY A 374 -13.06 -5.02 -11.63
C GLY A 374 -12.25 -4.18 -10.65
N GLY A 375 -12.88 -3.21 -9.97
CA GLY A 375 -12.20 -2.25 -9.11
C GLY A 375 -11.83 -0.95 -9.82
N VAL A 376 -11.35 0.02 -9.07
CA VAL A 376 -10.97 1.34 -9.60
C VAL A 376 -9.59 1.79 -9.09
N VAL A 377 -8.98 2.72 -9.84
CA VAL A 377 -7.98 3.67 -9.36
C VAL A 377 -8.66 5.01 -9.20
N PHE A 378 -8.49 5.67 -8.07
CA PHE A 378 -9.14 6.94 -7.77
C PHE A 378 -8.16 8.01 -7.30
N GLU A 379 -8.57 9.26 -7.43
CA GLU A 379 -8.00 10.44 -6.79
C GLU A 379 -9.03 11.09 -5.88
N ARG A 380 -8.62 11.50 -4.69
CA ARG A 380 -9.34 12.40 -3.80
C ARG A 380 -8.49 13.67 -3.66
N ALA A 381 -8.82 14.68 -4.43
CA ALA A 381 -8.08 15.93 -4.44
C ALA A 381 -8.17 16.65 -3.07
N ALA A 382 -7.14 17.42 -2.74
CA ALA A 382 -7.07 18.16 -1.46
C ALA A 382 -8.24 19.15 -1.27
N ASN A 383 -8.84 19.65 -2.39
CA ASN A 383 -10.02 20.54 -2.36
C ASN A 383 -11.33 19.81 -2.07
N GLY A 384 -11.32 18.49 -2.05
CA GLY A 384 -12.52 17.70 -1.76
C GLY A 384 -13.10 16.92 -2.92
N ASP A 385 -12.68 17.17 -4.14
CA ASP A 385 -13.20 16.48 -5.32
C ASP A 385 -12.74 15.00 -5.34
N PHE A 386 -13.63 14.10 -5.73
CA PHE A 386 -13.33 12.68 -5.91
C PHE A 386 -13.48 12.32 -7.39
N THR A 387 -12.47 11.65 -7.94
CA THR A 387 -12.41 11.28 -9.36
C THR A 387 -11.99 9.83 -9.50
N VAL A 388 -12.73 9.03 -10.27
CA VAL A 388 -12.28 7.71 -10.73
C VAL A 388 -11.36 7.94 -11.94
N LEU A 389 -10.08 7.62 -11.77
CA LEU A 389 -9.07 7.75 -12.82
C LEU A 389 -9.14 6.59 -13.83
N HIS A 390 -9.45 5.38 -13.34
CA HIS A 390 -9.70 4.22 -14.19
C HIS A 390 -10.60 3.22 -13.47
N ALA A 391 -11.53 2.63 -14.22
CA ALA A 391 -12.36 1.51 -13.80
C ALA A 391 -11.92 0.26 -14.57
N PHE A 392 -11.43 -0.76 -13.87
CA PHE A 392 -10.94 -2.00 -14.47
C PHE A 392 -12.06 -2.85 -15.05
N CYS A 393 -11.67 -3.80 -15.91
CA CYS A 393 -12.59 -4.60 -16.75
C CYS A 393 -13.33 -3.76 -17.81
N ALA A 394 -12.81 -2.60 -18.17
CA ALA A 394 -13.31 -1.82 -19.31
C ALA A 394 -13.04 -2.49 -20.66
N GLU A 395 -12.01 -3.33 -20.73
CA GLU A 395 -11.67 -4.11 -21.92
C GLU A 395 -12.27 -5.53 -21.87
N ALA A 396 -12.53 -6.12 -23.04
CA ALA A 396 -13.07 -7.47 -23.11
C ALA A 396 -12.20 -8.49 -22.34
N ASN A 397 -12.84 -9.36 -21.57
CA ASN A 397 -12.21 -10.34 -20.68
C ASN A 397 -11.28 -9.69 -19.62
N CYS A 398 -11.56 -8.46 -19.25
CA CYS A 398 -10.73 -7.68 -18.31
C CYS A 398 -9.25 -7.64 -18.75
N ALA A 399 -8.98 -7.45 -20.04
CA ALA A 399 -7.61 -7.45 -20.57
C ALA A 399 -6.76 -6.30 -19.97
N ASP A 400 -7.40 -5.25 -19.46
CA ASP A 400 -6.82 -4.13 -18.72
C ASP A 400 -6.52 -4.46 -17.24
N GLY A 401 -7.00 -5.60 -16.73
CA GLY A 401 -6.81 -6.05 -15.35
C GLY A 401 -8.09 -6.09 -14.53
N ALA A 402 -8.02 -6.68 -13.34
CA ALA A 402 -9.11 -6.75 -12.36
C ALA A 402 -8.56 -6.96 -10.96
N ALA A 403 -9.32 -6.52 -9.96
CA ALA A 403 -9.04 -6.69 -8.54
C ALA A 403 -7.64 -6.16 -8.14
N PRO A 404 -7.41 -4.84 -8.14
CA PRO A 404 -6.19 -4.24 -7.59
C PRO A 404 -6.24 -4.32 -6.05
N TRP A 405 -5.46 -5.25 -5.49
CA TRP A 405 -5.36 -5.49 -4.04
C TRP A 405 -4.29 -4.64 -3.38
N ALA A 406 -3.24 -4.32 -4.13
CA ALA A 406 -2.07 -3.62 -3.63
C ALA A 406 -2.26 -2.11 -3.66
N GLY A 407 -1.45 -1.41 -2.87
CA GLY A 407 -1.31 0.03 -2.95
C GLY A 407 -0.66 0.49 -4.24
N LEU A 408 -0.65 1.80 -4.43
CA LEU A 408 -0.02 2.46 -5.57
C LEU A 408 1.40 2.92 -5.21
N THR A 409 2.21 3.08 -6.24
CA THR A 409 3.51 3.77 -6.17
C THR A 409 3.48 4.93 -7.17
N MET A 410 4.03 6.09 -6.80
CA MET A 410 4.05 7.27 -7.65
C MET A 410 5.47 7.65 -8.01
N ASP A 411 5.70 8.04 -9.28
CA ASP A 411 6.96 8.65 -9.69
C ASP A 411 6.98 10.18 -9.47
N ALA A 412 8.14 10.80 -9.70
CA ALA A 412 8.31 12.25 -9.57
C ALA A 412 7.48 13.08 -10.58
N SER A 413 6.91 12.45 -11.59
CA SER A 413 6.04 13.07 -12.61
C SER A 413 4.56 12.95 -12.27
N GLY A 414 4.22 12.21 -11.18
CA GLY A 414 2.85 11.96 -10.76
C GLY A 414 2.22 10.73 -11.44
N HIS A 415 2.98 9.93 -12.21
CA HIS A 415 2.45 8.68 -12.74
C HIS A 415 2.26 7.66 -11.61
N LEU A 416 1.13 6.98 -11.63
CA LEU A 416 0.75 5.98 -10.64
C LEU A 416 1.02 4.58 -11.21
N PHE A 417 1.73 3.77 -10.44
CA PHE A 417 2.00 2.37 -10.78
C PHE A 417 1.32 1.45 -9.78
N GLY A 418 0.76 0.35 -10.26
CA GLY A 418 0.10 -0.63 -9.42
C GLY A 418 -0.01 -1.99 -10.09
N THR A 419 -0.65 -2.92 -9.38
CA THR A 419 -0.89 -4.27 -9.86
C THR A 419 -2.35 -4.66 -9.73
N THR A 420 -2.84 -5.50 -10.64
CA THR A 420 -4.13 -6.18 -10.49
C THR A 420 -3.90 -7.67 -10.26
N SER A 421 -4.62 -8.27 -9.33
CA SER A 421 -4.45 -9.69 -8.99
C SER A 421 -5.11 -10.64 -9.98
N ALA A 422 -6.00 -10.14 -10.83
CA ALA A 422 -6.74 -10.89 -11.84
C ALA A 422 -6.80 -10.11 -13.15
N GLY A 423 -7.44 -10.68 -14.17
CA GLY A 423 -7.51 -10.08 -15.50
C GLY A 423 -6.16 -10.08 -16.21
N GLY A 424 -5.98 -9.15 -17.15
CA GLY A 424 -4.86 -9.15 -18.08
C GLY A 424 -5.05 -10.16 -19.21
N LYS A 425 -4.25 -10.05 -20.25
CA LYS A 425 -4.35 -10.89 -21.47
C LYS A 425 -4.34 -12.39 -21.22
N ASN A 426 -3.74 -12.83 -20.11
CA ASN A 426 -3.57 -14.25 -19.79
C ASN A 426 -4.26 -14.64 -18.47
N GLY A 427 -5.05 -13.74 -17.84
CA GLY A 427 -5.79 -14.01 -16.61
C GLY A 427 -4.97 -14.04 -15.33
N GLY A 428 -3.66 -13.75 -15.38
CA GLY A 428 -2.75 -13.84 -14.22
C GLY A 428 -2.57 -12.53 -13.44
N GLY A 429 -3.29 -11.48 -13.82
CA GLY A 429 -3.10 -10.12 -13.30
C GLY A 429 -2.18 -9.28 -14.16
N THR A 430 -2.06 -8.00 -13.81
CA THR A 430 -1.27 -7.03 -14.59
C THR A 430 -0.35 -6.19 -13.71
N ILE A 431 0.65 -5.56 -14.33
CA ILE A 431 1.31 -4.36 -13.85
C ILE A 431 0.82 -3.23 -14.75
N PHE A 432 0.37 -2.15 -14.15
CA PHE A 432 -0.20 -1.02 -14.87
C PHE A 432 0.44 0.31 -14.47
N GLU A 433 0.29 1.30 -15.35
CA GLU A 433 0.58 2.71 -15.14
C GLU A 433 -0.70 3.52 -15.43
N VAL A 434 -1.05 4.45 -14.53
CA VAL A 434 -2.06 5.47 -14.77
C VAL A 434 -1.37 6.83 -14.79
N THR A 435 -1.56 7.56 -15.87
CA THR A 435 -1.18 8.98 -15.99
C THR A 435 -2.43 9.82 -15.71
N PRO A 436 -2.50 10.52 -14.55
CA PRO A 436 -3.65 11.34 -14.19
C PRO A 436 -3.91 12.52 -15.10
#